data_a91d1d4d8a94dab44cc42d165069e9fd
#
_entry.id   a91d1d4d8a94dab44cc42d165069e9fd
#
_cell.length_a   1.000
_cell.length_b   1.000
_cell.length_c   1.000
_cell.angle_alpha   90.00
_cell.angle_beta   90.00
_cell.angle_gamma   90.00
#
_symmetry.space_group_name_H-M   'P 1'
#
loop_
_entity.id
_entity.type
_entity.pdbx_description
1 polymer ?
#
loop_
_entity_poly.entity_id
_entity_poly.type
_entity_poly.pdbx_seq_one_letter_code
_entity_poly.pdbx_strand_id
1 'polypeptide(L)'
;MAAGAFDLKAFYARVDGLYRDGRGDKVYRYLADSLAAARRSGDSLAIVAVASELGGVERVRGNLRQAEALYDEALLVHGRMSSPDAASSANLLISKGDVLVAQGRYAAAVDLFDRAEALLGDGIKTAYQRSAICNNRSAAYREMGEYALARRDLRRAVSLLDLVDGAQDKRAVAQVSLAQTLVKEGRLDEARREIDAALRAYETISHGRDIHRPNAFACSGQIAYLMGDYRLAADHMRRAAESLRDKVGASPMVERLQEECRRMQRLADA
;
A
#
# COMPACT_ATOMS: atom_id res chain seq x y z
N MET A 1 31.27 5.04 -28.53
CA MET A 1 30.04 5.84 -28.61
C MET A 1 29.58 6.06 -27.19
N ALA A 2 29.46 7.30 -26.73
CA ALA A 2 28.90 7.59 -25.41
C ALA A 2 27.46 7.07 -25.38
N ALA A 3 27.16 6.14 -24.50
CA ALA A 3 25.79 5.71 -24.27
C ALA A 3 25.01 6.97 -23.86
N GLY A 4 23.92 7.26 -24.59
CA GLY A 4 23.06 8.40 -24.25
C GLY A 4 22.58 8.27 -22.79
N ALA A 5 22.41 9.41 -22.10
CA ALA A 5 21.91 9.44 -20.73
C ALA A 5 20.60 8.63 -20.62
N PHE A 6 20.44 7.91 -19.52
CA PHE A 6 19.23 7.11 -19.26
C PHE A 6 17.99 7.99 -19.25
N ASP A 7 17.03 7.67 -20.11
CA ASP A 7 15.78 8.40 -20.22
C ASP A 7 14.74 7.82 -19.24
N LEU A 8 14.67 8.42 -18.04
CA LEU A 8 13.70 8.08 -17.00
C LEU A 8 12.25 8.12 -17.50
N LYS A 9 11.90 9.13 -18.30
CA LYS A 9 10.53 9.32 -18.78
C LYS A 9 10.12 8.19 -19.72
N ALA A 10 11.00 7.87 -20.68
CA ALA A 10 10.77 6.75 -21.60
C ALA A 10 10.72 5.41 -20.86
N PHE A 11 11.59 5.23 -19.85
CA PHE A 11 11.59 4.04 -19.00
C PHE A 11 10.25 3.84 -18.28
N TYR A 12 9.77 4.83 -17.52
CA TYR A 12 8.51 4.72 -16.81
C TYR A 12 7.31 4.58 -17.75
N ALA A 13 7.28 5.31 -18.85
CA ALA A 13 6.23 5.16 -19.86
C ALA A 13 6.17 3.73 -20.41
N ARG A 14 7.33 3.08 -20.57
CA ARG A 14 7.39 1.67 -21.02
C ARG A 14 6.89 0.71 -19.95
N VAL A 15 7.29 0.90 -18.70
CA VAL A 15 6.84 0.10 -17.54
C VAL A 15 5.32 0.20 -17.40
N ASP A 16 4.77 1.42 -17.40
CA ASP A 16 3.33 1.67 -17.32
C ASP A 16 2.55 1.02 -18.47
N GLY A 17 3.11 1.09 -19.69
CA GLY A 17 2.53 0.43 -20.84
C GLY A 17 2.42 -1.09 -20.66
N LEU A 18 3.47 -1.71 -20.16
CA LEU A 18 3.50 -3.16 -19.90
C LEU A 18 2.51 -3.57 -18.81
N TYR A 19 2.34 -2.75 -17.76
CA TYR A 19 1.35 -3.01 -16.71
C TYR A 19 -0.09 -2.88 -17.24
N ARG A 20 -0.39 -1.84 -18.03
CA ARG A 20 -1.71 -1.65 -18.62
C ARG A 20 -2.11 -2.81 -19.54
N ASP A 21 -1.16 -3.41 -20.24
CA ASP A 21 -1.38 -4.56 -21.10
C ASP A 21 -1.60 -5.89 -20.33
N GLY A 22 -1.58 -5.87 -19.00
CA GLY A 22 -1.71 -7.07 -18.16
C GLY A 22 -0.54 -8.07 -18.29
N ARG A 23 0.62 -7.60 -18.73
CA ARG A 23 1.78 -8.46 -19.08
C ARG A 23 2.83 -8.53 -17.99
N GLY A 24 2.45 -8.91 -16.77
CA GLY A 24 3.34 -8.94 -15.60
C GLY A 24 4.67 -9.66 -15.84
N ASP A 25 4.68 -10.79 -16.56
CA ASP A 25 5.93 -11.50 -16.90
C ASP A 25 6.85 -10.70 -17.83
N LYS A 26 6.28 -9.88 -18.72
CA LYS A 26 7.06 -9.00 -19.59
C LYS A 26 7.64 -7.82 -18.82
N VAL A 27 6.92 -7.29 -17.83
CA VAL A 27 7.46 -6.26 -16.91
C VAL A 27 8.70 -6.79 -16.22
N TYR A 28 8.61 -7.97 -15.62
CA TYR A 28 9.73 -8.57 -14.92
C TYR A 28 10.96 -8.73 -15.82
N ARG A 29 10.81 -9.35 -17.01
CA ARG A 29 11.93 -9.53 -17.96
C ARG A 29 12.52 -8.19 -18.38
N TYR A 30 11.69 -7.23 -18.74
CA TYR A 30 12.14 -5.91 -19.13
C TYR A 30 12.98 -5.23 -18.03
N LEU A 31 12.52 -5.29 -16.77
CA LEU A 31 13.25 -4.72 -15.63
C LEU A 31 14.56 -5.47 -15.36
N ALA A 32 14.56 -6.80 -15.41
CA ALA A 32 15.76 -7.61 -15.20
C ALA A 32 16.84 -7.33 -16.27
N ASP A 33 16.44 -7.28 -17.54
CA ASP A 33 17.36 -6.97 -18.65
C ASP A 33 17.88 -5.53 -18.57
N SER A 34 17.01 -4.59 -18.22
CA SER A 34 17.36 -3.17 -18.03
C SER A 34 18.35 -2.98 -16.88
N LEU A 35 18.15 -3.67 -15.75
CA LEU A 35 19.08 -3.61 -14.61
C LEU A 35 20.45 -4.19 -14.97
N ALA A 36 20.47 -5.31 -15.67
CA ALA A 36 21.73 -5.89 -16.14
C ALA A 36 22.48 -4.95 -17.11
N ALA A 37 21.77 -4.24 -17.98
CA ALA A 37 22.35 -3.23 -18.87
C ALA A 37 22.89 -2.01 -18.09
N ALA A 38 22.11 -1.49 -17.13
CA ALA A 38 22.49 -0.36 -16.28
C ALA A 38 23.75 -0.66 -15.44
N ARG A 39 23.84 -1.88 -14.89
CA ARG A 39 25.03 -2.33 -14.15
C ARG A 39 26.28 -2.40 -15.06
N ARG A 40 26.13 -2.89 -16.29
CA ARG A 40 27.27 -2.93 -17.26
C ARG A 40 27.74 -1.54 -17.68
N SER A 41 26.83 -0.59 -17.83
CA SER A 41 27.18 0.80 -18.19
C SER A 41 27.66 1.64 -17.02
N GLY A 42 27.41 1.22 -15.79
CA GLY A 42 27.68 2.01 -14.59
C GLY A 42 26.77 3.23 -14.43
N ASP A 43 25.61 3.26 -15.11
CA ASP A 43 24.66 4.35 -15.05
C ASP A 43 23.90 4.33 -13.71
N SER A 44 24.33 5.19 -12.77
CA SER A 44 23.76 5.24 -11.42
C SER A 44 22.28 5.58 -11.41
N LEU A 45 21.80 6.47 -12.30
CA LEU A 45 20.41 6.84 -12.37
C LEU A 45 19.54 5.67 -12.85
N ALA A 46 20.02 4.97 -13.89
CA ALA A 46 19.36 3.77 -14.38
C ALA A 46 19.33 2.66 -13.32
N ILE A 47 20.44 2.41 -12.62
CA ILE A 47 20.51 1.40 -11.56
C ILE A 47 19.46 1.70 -10.48
N VAL A 48 19.42 2.93 -9.96
CA VAL A 48 18.47 3.33 -8.91
C VAL A 48 17.03 3.16 -9.36
N ALA A 49 16.67 3.68 -10.54
CA ALA A 49 15.30 3.61 -11.05
C ALA A 49 14.85 2.15 -11.29
N VAL A 50 15.69 1.38 -11.99
CA VAL A 50 15.32 0.00 -12.37
C VAL A 50 15.34 -0.95 -11.19
N ALA A 51 16.32 -0.83 -10.27
CA ALA A 51 16.37 -1.65 -9.06
C ALA A 51 15.19 -1.38 -8.13
N SER A 52 14.75 -0.11 -8.03
CA SER A 52 13.55 0.25 -7.26
C SER A 52 12.27 -0.41 -7.81
N GLU A 53 12.05 -0.32 -9.13
CA GLU A 53 10.89 -0.95 -9.78
C GLU A 53 10.94 -2.48 -9.67
N LEU A 54 12.09 -3.09 -9.93
CA LEU A 54 12.25 -4.55 -9.83
C LEU A 54 12.09 -5.03 -8.38
N GLY A 55 12.55 -4.25 -7.40
CA GLY A 55 12.34 -4.51 -5.97
C GLY A 55 10.86 -4.57 -5.61
N GLY A 56 10.06 -3.65 -6.15
CA GLY A 56 8.61 -3.66 -6.01
C GLY A 56 7.96 -4.90 -6.60
N VAL A 57 8.38 -5.30 -7.81
CA VAL A 57 7.90 -6.53 -8.47
C VAL A 57 8.26 -7.77 -7.65
N GLU A 58 9.50 -7.87 -7.17
CA GLU A 58 9.95 -9.01 -6.38
C GLU A 58 9.21 -9.10 -5.03
N ARG A 59 8.92 -7.97 -4.41
CA ARG A 59 8.08 -7.92 -3.19
C ARG A 59 6.69 -8.51 -3.46
N VAL A 60 6.03 -8.11 -4.55
CA VAL A 60 4.69 -8.61 -4.92
C VAL A 60 4.74 -10.12 -5.25
N ARG A 61 5.84 -10.61 -5.82
CA ARG A 61 6.06 -12.04 -6.10
C ARG A 61 6.39 -12.86 -4.83
N GLY A 62 6.60 -12.21 -3.69
CA GLY A 62 6.99 -12.86 -2.43
C GLY A 62 8.49 -13.15 -2.30
N ASN A 63 9.32 -12.70 -3.25
CA ASN A 63 10.77 -12.87 -3.23
C ASN A 63 11.44 -11.80 -2.35
N LEU A 64 11.04 -11.75 -1.07
CA LEU A 64 11.34 -10.64 -0.15
C LEU A 64 12.84 -10.39 0.05
N ARG A 65 13.68 -11.45 0.07
CA ARG A 65 15.14 -11.29 0.19
C ARG A 65 15.74 -10.59 -1.03
N GLN A 66 15.25 -10.91 -2.22
CA GLN A 66 15.71 -10.29 -3.45
C GLN A 66 15.23 -8.84 -3.55
N ALA A 67 13.99 -8.57 -3.14
CA ALA A 67 13.47 -7.22 -3.04
C ALA A 67 14.31 -6.35 -2.09
N GLU A 68 14.66 -6.85 -0.90
CA GLU A 68 15.53 -6.15 0.05
C GLU A 68 16.89 -5.83 -0.56
N ALA A 69 17.54 -6.82 -1.19
CA ALA A 69 18.86 -6.62 -1.83
C ALA A 69 18.84 -5.57 -2.96
N LEU A 70 17.74 -5.50 -3.74
CA LEU A 70 17.58 -4.49 -4.79
C LEU A 70 17.42 -3.08 -4.22
N TYR A 71 16.66 -2.92 -3.12
CA TYR A 71 16.57 -1.62 -2.45
C TYR A 71 17.88 -1.23 -1.75
N ASP A 72 18.65 -2.20 -1.22
CA ASP A 72 19.99 -1.94 -0.67
C ASP A 72 20.94 -1.43 -1.74
N GLU A 73 20.96 -2.06 -2.93
CA GLU A 73 21.73 -1.60 -4.08
C GLU A 73 21.30 -0.19 -4.51
N ALA A 74 20.01 0.05 -4.65
CA ALA A 74 19.48 1.36 -5.02
C ALA A 74 19.88 2.45 -4.01
N LEU A 75 19.75 2.20 -2.70
CA LEU A 75 20.15 3.13 -1.64
C LEU A 75 21.66 3.39 -1.65
N LEU A 76 22.48 2.35 -1.84
CA LEU A 76 23.93 2.46 -1.91
C LEU A 76 24.37 3.31 -3.11
N VAL A 77 23.83 3.03 -4.29
CA VAL A 77 24.17 3.77 -5.52
C VAL A 77 23.67 5.21 -5.44
N HIS A 78 22.43 5.42 -4.99
CA HIS A 78 21.84 6.75 -4.81
C HIS A 78 22.67 7.61 -3.83
N GLY A 79 23.09 7.05 -2.70
CA GLY A 79 23.89 7.76 -1.70
C GLY A 79 25.29 8.14 -2.18
N ARG A 80 25.80 7.52 -3.27
CA ARG A 80 27.08 7.86 -3.91
C ARG A 80 26.98 8.86 -5.05
N MET A 81 25.76 9.25 -5.43
CA MET A 81 25.57 10.28 -6.46
C MET A 81 26.03 11.64 -5.94
N SER A 82 26.47 12.51 -6.83
CA SER A 82 27.00 13.85 -6.47
C SER A 82 25.98 14.76 -5.79
N SER A 83 24.69 14.51 -6.02
CA SER A 83 23.59 15.26 -5.40
C SER A 83 22.40 14.30 -5.19
N PRO A 84 22.42 13.48 -4.12
CA PRO A 84 21.31 12.59 -3.83
C PRO A 84 20.08 13.39 -3.40
N ASP A 85 18.97 13.17 -4.08
CA ASP A 85 17.69 13.80 -3.78
C ASP A 85 17.03 13.18 -2.55
N ALA A 86 16.63 14.03 -1.59
CA ALA A 86 16.04 13.58 -0.33
C ALA A 86 14.70 12.83 -0.52
N ALA A 87 13.89 13.25 -1.49
CA ALA A 87 12.60 12.61 -1.75
C ALA A 87 12.82 11.20 -2.35
N SER A 88 13.78 11.03 -3.25
CA SER A 88 14.17 9.72 -3.78
C SER A 88 14.73 8.81 -2.69
N SER A 89 15.61 9.33 -1.82
CA SER A 89 16.10 8.58 -0.65
C SER A 89 14.95 8.13 0.25
N ALA A 90 14.01 9.01 0.55
CA ALA A 90 12.85 8.69 1.38
C ALA A 90 11.98 7.61 0.73
N ASN A 91 11.70 7.70 -0.57
CA ASN A 91 10.92 6.70 -1.29
C ASN A 91 11.58 5.31 -1.28
N LEU A 92 12.90 5.24 -1.44
CA LEU A 92 13.65 3.98 -1.34
C LEU A 92 13.58 3.39 0.07
N LEU A 93 13.70 4.22 1.12
CA LEU A 93 13.58 3.78 2.52
C LEU A 93 12.15 3.29 2.82
N ILE A 94 11.11 3.97 2.33
CA ILE A 94 9.72 3.55 2.45
C ILE A 94 9.54 2.17 1.81
N SER A 95 9.98 2.01 0.57
CA SER A 95 9.82 0.75 -0.18
C SER A 95 10.56 -0.41 0.48
N LYS A 96 11.78 -0.17 1.00
CA LYS A 96 12.51 -1.15 1.81
C LYS A 96 11.79 -1.46 3.12
N GLY A 97 11.23 -0.45 3.79
CA GLY A 97 10.42 -0.61 4.99
C GLY A 97 9.24 -1.54 4.75
N ASP A 98 8.54 -1.41 3.62
CA ASP A 98 7.43 -2.29 3.23
C ASP A 98 7.90 -3.75 3.04
N VAL A 99 9.10 -3.97 2.52
CA VAL A 99 9.70 -5.31 2.42
C VAL A 99 9.96 -5.88 3.82
N LEU A 100 10.50 -5.08 4.76
CA LEU A 100 10.74 -5.50 6.13
C LEU A 100 9.45 -5.83 6.88
N VAL A 101 8.38 -5.06 6.66
CA VAL A 101 7.03 -5.39 7.20
C VAL A 101 6.59 -6.75 6.68
N ALA A 102 6.72 -7.00 5.37
CA ALA A 102 6.36 -8.28 4.77
C ALA A 102 7.21 -9.46 5.28
N GLN A 103 8.45 -9.20 5.74
CA GLN A 103 9.32 -10.18 6.37
C GLN A 103 9.04 -10.37 7.88
N GLY A 104 8.12 -9.61 8.49
CA GLY A 104 7.88 -9.61 9.92
C GLY A 104 8.94 -8.87 10.76
N ARG A 105 9.80 -8.09 10.13
CA ARG A 105 10.88 -7.32 10.78
C ARG A 105 10.40 -5.91 11.13
N TYR A 106 9.35 -5.82 11.95
CA TYR A 106 8.58 -4.61 12.18
C TYR A 106 9.39 -3.47 12.80
N ALA A 107 10.20 -3.73 13.83
CA ALA A 107 11.02 -2.69 14.46
C ALA A 107 12.02 -2.06 13.49
N ALA A 108 12.67 -2.88 12.65
CA ALA A 108 13.59 -2.38 11.63
C ALA A 108 12.85 -1.59 10.52
N ALA A 109 11.61 -1.97 10.20
CA ALA A 109 10.77 -1.21 9.28
C ALA A 109 10.42 0.17 9.84
N VAL A 110 10.04 0.26 11.13
CA VAL A 110 9.76 1.54 11.81
C VAL A 110 10.97 2.46 11.74
N ASP A 111 12.18 1.97 12.02
CA ASP A 111 13.42 2.77 11.91
C ASP A 111 13.63 3.34 10.49
N LEU A 112 13.36 2.55 9.44
CA LEU A 112 13.44 3.04 8.07
C LEU A 112 12.38 4.11 7.76
N PHE A 113 11.16 3.95 8.26
CA PHE A 113 10.10 4.94 8.08
C PHE A 113 10.40 6.24 8.82
N ASP A 114 10.97 6.18 10.03
CA ASP A 114 11.39 7.37 10.80
C ASP A 114 12.51 8.13 10.07
N ARG A 115 13.49 7.41 9.52
CA ARG A 115 14.55 8.00 8.70
C ARG A 115 14.02 8.62 7.42
N ALA A 116 13.06 7.98 6.75
CA ALA A 116 12.41 8.53 5.55
C ALA A 116 11.65 9.82 5.88
N GLU A 117 10.94 9.86 7.01
CA GLU A 117 10.20 11.03 7.45
C GLU A 117 11.13 12.20 7.77
N ALA A 118 12.25 11.94 8.43
CA ALA A 118 13.26 12.96 8.75
C ALA A 118 13.86 13.62 7.49
N LEU A 119 13.99 12.89 6.38
CA LEU A 119 14.49 13.42 5.10
C LEU A 119 13.49 14.34 4.41
N LEU A 120 12.18 14.15 4.60
CA LEU A 120 11.16 14.89 3.87
C LEU A 120 10.83 16.27 4.49
N GLY A 121 11.08 16.47 5.78
CA GLY A 121 10.66 17.66 6.51
C GLY A 121 9.14 17.84 6.56
N ASP A 122 8.67 19.01 7.04
CA ASP A 122 7.25 19.27 7.35
C ASP A 122 6.47 20.04 6.27
N GLY A 123 6.98 20.13 5.05
CA GLY A 123 6.36 20.89 3.97
C GLY A 123 5.06 20.25 3.42
N ILE A 124 4.14 21.10 2.93
CA ILE A 124 2.92 20.64 2.25
C ILE A 124 3.24 19.82 1.00
N LYS A 125 4.35 20.13 0.31
CA LYS A 125 4.80 19.38 -0.88
C LYS A 125 5.16 17.93 -0.59
N THR A 126 5.47 17.59 0.67
CA THR A 126 5.81 16.26 1.14
C THR A 126 4.65 15.55 1.85
N ALA A 127 3.48 16.22 1.93
CA ALA A 127 2.31 15.68 2.64
C ALA A 127 1.89 14.31 2.14
N TYR A 128 1.92 14.08 0.83
CA TYR A 128 1.60 12.78 0.24
C TYR A 128 2.57 11.68 0.69
N GLN A 129 3.88 11.90 0.57
CA GLN A 129 4.89 10.92 0.99
C GLN A 129 4.84 10.67 2.50
N ARG A 130 4.67 11.72 3.30
CA ARG A 130 4.52 11.60 4.75
C ARG A 130 3.27 10.82 5.14
N SER A 131 2.17 10.99 4.41
CA SER A 131 0.97 10.19 4.63
C SER A 131 1.21 8.71 4.33
N ALA A 132 1.95 8.40 3.26
CA ALA A 132 2.34 7.03 2.93
C ALA A 132 3.22 6.41 4.04
N ILE A 133 4.21 7.16 4.55
CA ILE A 133 5.03 6.74 5.70
C ILE A 133 4.14 6.40 6.89
N CYS A 134 3.25 7.31 7.29
CA CYS A 134 2.37 7.11 8.43
C CYS A 134 1.48 5.86 8.24
N ASN A 135 0.91 5.68 7.05
CA ASN A 135 0.08 4.50 6.75
C ASN A 135 0.89 3.19 6.84
N ASN A 136 2.08 3.15 6.25
CA ASN A 136 2.91 1.94 6.21
C ASN A 136 3.53 1.62 7.58
N ARG A 137 4.00 2.65 8.32
CA ARG A 137 4.49 2.49 9.69
C ARG A 137 3.40 2.00 10.65
N SER A 138 2.14 2.45 10.44
CA SER A 138 1.00 1.97 11.20
C SER A 138 0.76 0.47 11.04
N ALA A 139 1.05 -0.11 9.87
CA ALA A 139 0.95 -1.55 9.67
C ALA A 139 1.97 -2.29 10.55
N ALA A 140 3.22 -1.82 10.63
CA ALA A 140 4.23 -2.38 11.53
C ALA A 140 3.79 -2.28 12.99
N TYR A 141 3.30 -1.13 13.43
CA TYR A 141 2.80 -0.94 14.81
C TYR A 141 1.62 -1.87 15.14
N ARG A 142 0.70 -2.10 14.20
CA ARG A 142 -0.42 -3.04 14.42
C ARG A 142 0.06 -4.47 14.63
N GLU A 143 1.04 -4.93 13.85
CA GLU A 143 1.62 -6.26 13.98
C GLU A 143 2.42 -6.43 15.29
N MET A 144 2.96 -5.33 15.83
CA MET A 144 3.62 -5.28 17.15
C MET A 144 2.62 -5.18 18.30
N GLY A 145 1.32 -5.00 18.04
CA GLY A 145 0.30 -4.76 19.06
C GLY A 145 0.25 -3.31 19.59
N GLU A 146 1.05 -2.41 19.02
CA GLU A 146 1.14 -0.99 19.39
C GLU A 146 0.01 -0.17 18.75
N TYR A 147 -1.24 -0.52 19.05
CA TYR A 147 -2.42 0.05 18.39
C TYR A 147 -2.55 1.56 18.60
N ALA A 148 -2.13 2.08 19.76
CA ALA A 148 -2.17 3.53 20.01
C ALA A 148 -1.25 4.32 19.07
N LEU A 149 -0.06 3.78 18.77
CA LEU A 149 0.89 4.38 17.81
C LEU A 149 0.36 4.26 16.40
N ALA A 150 -0.18 3.09 16.02
CA ALA A 150 -0.80 2.87 14.71
C ALA A 150 -1.95 3.86 14.47
N ARG A 151 -2.84 4.03 15.44
CA ARG A 151 -3.95 4.98 15.38
C ARG A 151 -3.48 6.43 15.24
N ARG A 152 -2.45 6.83 15.98
CA ARG A 152 -1.85 8.17 15.88
C ARG A 152 -1.36 8.44 14.45
N ASP A 153 -0.59 7.51 13.90
CA ASP A 153 -0.05 7.64 12.56
C ASP A 153 -1.15 7.66 11.49
N LEU A 154 -2.17 6.80 11.61
CA LEU A 154 -3.29 6.78 10.65
C LEU A 154 -4.13 8.06 10.68
N ARG A 155 -4.38 8.63 11.86
CA ARG A 155 -5.03 9.95 11.95
C ARG A 155 -4.19 11.04 11.28
N ARG A 156 -2.87 11.00 11.48
CA ARG A 156 -1.95 11.92 10.82
C ARG A 156 -1.94 11.70 9.31
N ALA A 157 -1.99 10.45 8.82
CA ALA A 157 -2.10 10.15 7.39
C ALA A 157 -3.36 10.75 6.78
N VAL A 158 -4.53 10.59 7.43
CA VAL A 158 -5.79 11.18 6.98
C VAL A 158 -5.68 12.71 6.91
N SER A 159 -5.17 13.36 7.96
CA SER A 159 -5.01 14.83 7.98
C SER A 159 -4.03 15.34 6.92
N LEU A 160 -2.95 14.61 6.63
CA LEU A 160 -2.01 14.98 5.57
C LEU A 160 -2.64 14.85 4.18
N LEU A 161 -3.49 13.84 3.97
CA LEU A 161 -4.18 13.62 2.70
C LEU A 161 -5.31 14.64 2.45
N ASP A 162 -5.84 15.27 3.50
CA ASP A 162 -6.77 16.41 3.36
C ASP A 162 -6.10 17.65 2.72
N LEU A 163 -4.76 17.71 2.74
CA LEU A 163 -3.97 18.80 2.13
C LEU A 163 -3.58 18.50 0.66
N VAL A 164 -3.92 17.32 0.15
CA VAL A 164 -3.46 16.86 -1.18
C VAL A 164 -4.65 16.71 -2.12
N ASP A 165 -4.68 17.53 -3.14
CA ASP A 165 -5.72 17.45 -4.17
C ASP A 165 -5.70 16.09 -4.89
N GLY A 166 -6.88 15.52 -5.10
CA GLY A 166 -7.02 14.24 -5.80
C GLY A 166 -6.64 13.00 -4.98
N ALA A 167 -6.32 13.12 -3.68
CA ALA A 167 -5.89 12.01 -2.82
C ALA A 167 -7.03 11.30 -2.06
N GLN A 168 -8.28 11.47 -2.51
CA GLN A 168 -9.46 10.91 -1.83
C GLN A 168 -9.42 9.38 -1.73
N ASP A 169 -8.87 8.69 -2.74
CA ASP A 169 -8.67 7.24 -2.75
C ASP A 169 -7.69 6.80 -1.65
N LYS A 170 -6.57 7.49 -1.52
CA LYS A 170 -5.55 7.21 -0.48
C LYS A 170 -6.08 7.51 0.91
N ARG A 171 -6.86 8.60 1.03
CA ARG A 171 -7.52 8.94 2.28
C ARG A 171 -8.50 7.85 2.72
N ALA A 172 -9.32 7.33 1.80
CA ALA A 172 -10.22 6.22 2.08
C ALA A 172 -9.45 4.95 2.52
N VAL A 173 -8.32 4.63 1.89
CA VAL A 173 -7.45 3.52 2.33
C VAL A 173 -6.94 3.74 3.76
N ALA A 174 -6.48 4.94 4.11
CA ALA A 174 -6.01 5.26 5.46
C ALA A 174 -7.15 5.15 6.49
N GLN A 175 -8.37 5.58 6.14
CA GLN A 175 -9.56 5.44 6.99
C GLN A 175 -9.95 3.98 7.21
N VAL A 176 -9.87 3.12 6.20
CA VAL A 176 -10.08 1.66 6.39
C VAL A 176 -9.04 1.08 7.36
N SER A 177 -7.76 1.45 7.20
CA SER A 177 -6.69 1.02 8.10
C SER A 177 -6.90 1.52 9.53
N LEU A 178 -7.42 2.75 9.69
CA LEU A 178 -7.78 3.33 10.98
C LEU A 178 -8.95 2.59 11.62
N ALA A 179 -10.00 2.28 10.87
CA ALA A 179 -11.13 1.51 11.35
C ALA A 179 -10.70 0.11 11.83
N GLN A 180 -9.84 -0.58 11.07
CA GLN A 180 -9.28 -1.88 11.48
C GLN A 180 -8.48 -1.78 12.77
N THR A 181 -7.71 -0.71 12.96
CA THR A 181 -6.94 -0.46 14.18
C THR A 181 -7.86 -0.20 15.37
N LEU A 182 -8.90 0.61 15.17
CA LEU A 182 -9.90 0.92 16.21
C LEU A 182 -10.69 -0.34 16.63
N VAL A 183 -10.96 -1.26 15.71
CA VAL A 183 -11.56 -2.57 16.04
C VAL A 183 -10.65 -3.36 17.00
N LYS A 184 -9.33 -3.35 16.78
CA LYS A 184 -8.36 -4.01 17.67
C LYS A 184 -8.31 -3.38 19.06
N GLU A 185 -8.59 -2.09 19.18
CA GLU A 185 -8.72 -1.38 20.46
C GLU A 185 -10.12 -1.52 21.10
N GLY A 186 -11.08 -2.21 20.47
CA GLY A 186 -12.47 -2.31 20.94
C GLY A 186 -13.29 -1.03 20.75
N ARG A 187 -12.83 -0.04 20.02
CA ARG A 187 -13.47 1.28 19.80
C ARG A 187 -14.41 1.24 18.61
N LEU A 188 -15.46 0.41 18.71
CA LEU A 188 -16.32 0.06 17.58
C LEU A 188 -17.09 1.25 17.00
N ASP A 189 -17.59 2.19 17.82
CA ASP A 189 -18.32 3.37 17.32
C ASP A 189 -17.42 4.30 16.50
N GLU A 190 -16.13 4.43 16.88
CA GLU A 190 -15.17 5.21 16.11
C GLU A 190 -14.81 4.48 14.82
N ALA A 191 -14.58 3.16 14.91
CA ALA A 191 -14.32 2.33 13.74
C ALA A 191 -15.44 2.42 12.70
N ARG A 192 -16.70 2.43 13.16
CA ARG A 192 -17.87 2.59 12.30
C ARG A 192 -17.87 3.95 11.58
N ARG A 193 -17.58 5.05 12.29
CA ARG A 193 -17.51 6.38 11.67
C ARG A 193 -16.46 6.46 10.56
N GLU A 194 -15.28 5.89 10.80
CA GLU A 194 -14.19 5.92 9.82
C GLU A 194 -14.50 5.05 8.60
N ILE A 195 -15.05 3.84 8.81
CA ILE A 195 -15.36 2.96 7.68
C ILE A 195 -16.52 3.49 6.84
N ASP A 196 -17.53 4.11 7.46
CA ASP A 196 -18.64 4.75 6.74
C ASP A 196 -18.13 5.91 5.88
N ALA A 197 -17.17 6.70 6.39
CA ALA A 197 -16.55 7.78 5.61
C ALA A 197 -15.77 7.23 4.41
N ALA A 198 -14.99 6.15 4.59
CA ALA A 198 -14.27 5.49 3.51
C ALA A 198 -15.23 4.91 2.44
N LEU A 199 -16.33 4.27 2.86
CA LEU A 199 -17.31 3.71 1.92
C LEU A 199 -17.98 4.80 1.07
N ARG A 200 -18.35 5.94 1.70
CA ARG A 200 -18.88 7.11 0.95
C ARG A 200 -17.88 7.65 -0.06
N ALA A 201 -16.60 7.73 0.31
CA ALA A 201 -15.55 8.16 -0.62
C ALA A 201 -15.44 7.20 -1.81
N TYR A 202 -15.45 5.89 -1.59
CA TYR A 202 -15.41 4.90 -2.70
C TYR A 202 -16.64 4.93 -3.61
N GLU A 203 -17.80 5.41 -3.16
CA GLU A 203 -18.96 5.61 -4.01
C GLU A 203 -18.77 6.74 -5.03
N THR A 204 -18.06 7.80 -4.65
CA THR A 204 -17.85 8.99 -5.48
C THR A 204 -16.63 8.88 -6.41
N ILE A 205 -15.55 8.22 -5.97
CA ILE A 205 -14.24 8.26 -6.66
C ILE A 205 -14.24 7.46 -7.97
N SER A 206 -14.80 6.27 -8.01
CA SER A 206 -14.61 5.34 -9.13
C SER A 206 -15.88 4.65 -9.60
N HIS A 207 -17.03 5.28 -9.39
CA HIS A 207 -18.32 4.64 -9.68
C HIS A 207 -18.38 3.17 -9.18
N GLY A 208 -17.74 2.91 -8.03
CA GLY A 208 -17.74 1.61 -7.39
C GLY A 208 -16.68 0.60 -7.86
N ARG A 209 -15.72 0.98 -8.72
CA ARG A 209 -14.70 0.05 -9.26
C ARG A 209 -13.35 0.05 -8.53
N ASP A 210 -13.20 0.77 -7.42
CA ASP A 210 -11.94 0.82 -6.69
C ASP A 210 -11.51 -0.57 -6.17
N ILE A 211 -10.21 -0.88 -6.29
CA ILE A 211 -9.64 -2.18 -5.89
C ILE A 211 -9.66 -2.41 -4.37
N HIS A 212 -9.75 -1.36 -3.57
CA HIS A 212 -9.79 -1.42 -2.11
C HIS A 212 -11.21 -1.51 -1.54
N ARG A 213 -12.22 -1.26 -2.36
CA ARG A 213 -13.63 -1.28 -1.95
C ARG A 213 -14.08 -2.62 -1.33
N PRO A 214 -13.70 -3.81 -1.84
CA PRO A 214 -14.04 -5.08 -1.20
C PRO A 214 -13.53 -5.17 0.25
N ASN A 215 -12.30 -4.68 0.51
CA ASN A 215 -11.73 -4.67 1.85
C ASN A 215 -12.49 -3.71 2.79
N ALA A 216 -12.95 -2.57 2.29
CA ALA A 216 -13.76 -1.64 3.08
C ALA A 216 -15.11 -2.28 3.47
N PHE A 217 -15.80 -2.97 2.55
CA PHE A 217 -17.02 -3.69 2.87
C PHE A 217 -16.77 -4.84 3.85
N ALA A 218 -15.71 -5.61 3.70
CA ALA A 218 -15.37 -6.68 4.63
C ALA A 218 -15.09 -6.13 6.05
N CYS A 219 -14.36 -5.02 6.15
CA CYS A 219 -14.13 -4.34 7.42
C CYS A 219 -15.42 -3.84 8.04
N SER A 220 -16.30 -3.21 7.27
CA SER A 220 -17.60 -2.74 7.75
C SER A 220 -18.50 -3.90 8.19
N GLY A 221 -18.51 -5.01 7.47
CA GLY A 221 -19.24 -6.22 7.89
C GLY A 221 -18.71 -6.78 9.20
N GLN A 222 -17.39 -6.78 9.40
CA GLN A 222 -16.79 -7.20 10.68
C GLN A 222 -17.19 -6.27 11.83
N ILE A 223 -17.21 -4.96 11.62
CA ILE A 223 -17.63 -3.98 12.63
C ILE A 223 -19.09 -4.20 12.99
N ALA A 224 -19.98 -4.32 11.99
CA ALA A 224 -21.40 -4.58 12.21
C ALA A 224 -21.63 -5.88 12.99
N TYR A 225 -20.89 -6.96 12.67
CA TYR A 225 -20.94 -8.23 13.42
C TYR A 225 -20.57 -8.03 14.90
N LEU A 226 -19.48 -7.31 15.18
CA LEU A 226 -19.02 -7.05 16.55
C LEU A 226 -20.01 -6.15 17.34
N MET A 227 -20.79 -5.34 16.63
CA MET A 227 -21.84 -4.51 17.22
C MET A 227 -23.19 -5.23 17.35
N GLY A 228 -23.30 -6.48 16.89
CA GLY A 228 -24.54 -7.28 16.94
C GLY A 228 -25.51 -7.02 15.80
N ASP A 229 -25.17 -6.17 14.81
CA ASP A 229 -26.00 -5.92 13.63
C ASP A 229 -25.68 -6.98 12.55
N TYR A 230 -26.21 -8.18 12.74
CA TYR A 230 -25.92 -9.32 11.88
C TYR A 230 -26.50 -9.17 10.46
N ARG A 231 -27.61 -8.42 10.31
CA ARG A 231 -28.20 -8.14 8.98
C ARG A 231 -27.28 -7.24 8.15
N LEU A 232 -26.82 -6.15 8.73
CA LEU A 232 -25.85 -5.27 8.08
C LEU A 232 -24.53 -5.98 7.80
N ALA A 233 -24.07 -6.80 8.76
CA ALA A 233 -22.86 -7.60 8.59
C ALA A 233 -22.96 -8.53 7.39
N ALA A 234 -24.07 -9.25 7.23
CA ALA A 234 -24.31 -10.15 6.10
C ALA A 234 -24.36 -9.39 4.76
N ASP A 235 -25.07 -8.24 4.71
CA ASP A 235 -25.12 -7.41 3.49
C ASP A 235 -23.74 -6.94 3.06
N HIS A 236 -22.95 -6.42 3.99
CA HIS A 236 -21.62 -5.92 3.66
C HIS A 236 -20.64 -7.03 3.26
N MET A 237 -20.70 -8.22 3.88
CA MET A 237 -19.90 -9.37 3.43
C MET A 237 -20.30 -9.85 2.04
N ARG A 238 -21.60 -9.84 1.71
CA ARG A 238 -22.08 -10.15 0.36
C ARG A 238 -21.52 -9.16 -0.66
N ARG A 239 -21.62 -7.84 -0.39
CA ARG A 239 -21.07 -6.78 -1.26
C ARG A 239 -19.56 -6.88 -1.43
N ALA A 240 -18.83 -7.27 -0.37
CA ALA A 240 -17.40 -7.52 -0.45
C ALA A 240 -17.10 -8.69 -1.39
N ALA A 241 -17.81 -9.80 -1.27
CA ALA A 241 -17.64 -10.99 -2.10
C ALA A 241 -17.98 -10.73 -3.57
N GLU A 242 -19.10 -10.05 -3.85
CA GLU A 242 -19.51 -9.66 -5.20
C GLU A 242 -18.48 -8.75 -5.86
N SER A 243 -18.10 -7.66 -5.18
CA SER A 243 -17.11 -6.70 -5.69
C SER A 243 -15.73 -7.32 -5.92
N LEU A 244 -15.32 -8.29 -5.09
CA LEU A 244 -14.06 -9.01 -5.30
C LEU A 244 -14.15 -9.99 -6.46
N ARG A 245 -15.27 -10.72 -6.59
CA ARG A 245 -15.52 -11.66 -7.69
C ARG A 245 -15.48 -10.98 -9.05
N ASP A 246 -16.07 -9.80 -9.16
CA ASP A 246 -16.07 -9.02 -10.40
C ASP A 246 -14.65 -8.63 -10.86
N LYS A 247 -13.69 -8.61 -9.93
CA LYS A 247 -12.30 -8.22 -10.19
C LYS A 247 -11.37 -9.39 -10.49
N VAL A 248 -11.48 -10.44 -9.67
CA VAL A 248 -10.50 -11.55 -9.70
C VAL A 248 -11.15 -12.89 -10.09
N GLY A 249 -12.45 -12.91 -10.35
CA GLY A 249 -13.20 -14.15 -10.59
C GLY A 249 -13.39 -14.97 -9.32
N ALA A 250 -13.63 -16.25 -9.48
CA ALA A 250 -13.70 -17.21 -8.36
C ALA A 250 -12.30 -17.34 -7.73
N SER A 251 -12.23 -17.21 -6.41
CA SER A 251 -10.98 -17.34 -5.65
C SER A 251 -11.27 -17.79 -4.21
N PRO A 252 -10.30 -18.39 -3.51
CA PRO A 252 -10.47 -18.79 -2.11
C PRO A 252 -10.93 -17.64 -1.19
N MET A 253 -10.51 -16.40 -1.49
CA MET A 253 -10.93 -15.23 -0.74
C MET A 253 -12.42 -14.91 -0.97
N VAL A 254 -12.92 -15.04 -2.19
CA VAL A 254 -14.35 -14.87 -2.50
C VAL A 254 -15.18 -15.93 -1.78
N GLU A 255 -14.75 -17.17 -1.80
CA GLU A 255 -15.43 -18.29 -1.10
C GLU A 255 -15.50 -18.02 0.42
N ARG A 256 -14.39 -17.59 1.01
CA ARG A 256 -14.34 -17.22 2.43
C ARG A 256 -15.32 -16.11 2.78
N LEU A 257 -15.38 -15.03 2.01
CA LEU A 257 -16.32 -13.92 2.23
C LEU A 257 -17.78 -14.39 2.11
N GLN A 258 -18.07 -15.29 1.20
CA GLN A 258 -19.41 -15.90 1.05
C GLN A 258 -19.77 -16.80 2.24
N GLU A 259 -18.82 -17.52 2.79
CA GLU A 259 -19.05 -18.35 3.98
C GLU A 259 -19.33 -17.47 5.21
N GLU A 260 -18.55 -16.41 5.41
CA GLU A 260 -18.81 -15.42 6.46
C GLU A 260 -20.20 -14.78 6.28
N CYS A 261 -20.59 -14.41 5.06
CA CYS A 261 -21.93 -13.89 4.77
C CYS A 261 -23.03 -14.89 5.22
N ARG A 262 -22.92 -16.16 4.82
CA ARG A 262 -23.89 -17.21 5.23
C ARG A 262 -23.93 -17.40 6.75
N ARG A 263 -22.79 -17.32 7.43
CA ARG A 263 -22.71 -17.41 8.89
C ARG A 263 -23.46 -16.24 9.54
N MET A 264 -23.24 -15.01 9.08
CA MET A 264 -23.90 -13.82 9.63
C MET A 264 -25.40 -13.82 9.34
N GLN A 265 -25.83 -14.36 8.20
CA GLN A 265 -27.23 -14.50 7.85
C GLN A 265 -27.95 -15.47 8.80
N ARG A 266 -27.35 -16.61 9.12
CA ARG A 266 -27.92 -17.54 10.12
C ARG A 266 -28.07 -16.88 11.50
N LEU A 267 -27.16 -15.99 11.90
CA LEU A 267 -27.27 -15.27 13.16
C LEU A 267 -28.34 -14.17 13.12
N ALA A 268 -28.59 -13.59 11.94
CA ALA A 268 -29.63 -12.57 11.77
C ALA A 268 -31.06 -13.16 11.78
N ASP A 269 -31.17 -14.44 11.44
CA ASP A 269 -32.46 -15.17 11.36
C ASP A 269 -32.77 -15.92 12.67
N ALA A 270 -31.81 -16.00 13.62
CA ALA A 270 -31.96 -16.66 14.92
C ALA A 270 -32.47 -15.69 15.99
#